data_657bb06898f9e7a8ade199c06939ab59
#
_entry.id   657bb06898f9e7a8ade199c06939ab59
#
_cell.length_a   1.000
_cell.length_b   1.000
_cell.length_c   1.000
_cell.angle_alpha   90.00
_cell.angle_beta   90.00
_cell.angle_gamma   90.00
#
_symmetry.space_group_name_H-M   'P 1'
#
loop_
_entity.id
_entity.type
_entity.pdbx_description
1 polymer ?
#
loop_
_entity_poly.entity_id
_entity_poly.type
_entity_poly.pdbx_seq_one_letter_code
_entity_poly.pdbx_strand_id
1 'polypeptide(L)'
;MPVRTVVFNGAGAGTGTTNLIALVEDGRVVAEKLLTGRGASEHFAPALRSLLEEGQWTAAPDAVVAVIGPGSFTGLRASLSLAAGLAAGWSCPTIGVTLGAAIRATLGRSDVTCVSLARRGRFFVDPPSGPVFAISADDLDATSFSAIAGDGVQERSSWLCPTIDCVAPDALGIVRAAEGQSAGPLSPLYVDPPEAKPPAAGLRPLPQ
;
A
#
# COMPACT_ATOMS: atom_id res chain seq x y z
N MET A 1 -18.35 -2.70 22.23
CA MET A 1 -17.82 -3.83 21.44
C MET A 1 -16.40 -3.46 21.03
N PRO A 2 -15.48 -4.40 20.90
CA PRO A 2 -14.14 -4.10 20.42
C PRO A 2 -14.19 -3.57 18.99
N VAL A 3 -13.33 -2.60 18.67
CA VAL A 3 -13.20 -2.05 17.31
C VAL A 3 -12.27 -2.96 16.49
N ARG A 4 -12.82 -3.60 15.46
CA ARG A 4 -12.14 -4.58 14.61
C ARG A 4 -11.85 -4.00 13.23
N THR A 5 -10.61 -4.07 12.80
CA THR A 5 -10.17 -3.58 11.49
C THR A 5 -9.35 -4.64 10.76
N VAL A 6 -9.71 -4.93 9.51
CA VAL A 6 -8.85 -5.72 8.62
C VAL A 6 -8.00 -4.76 7.80
N VAL A 7 -6.70 -5.00 7.77
CA VAL A 7 -5.70 -4.11 7.16
C VAL A 7 -5.04 -4.80 5.97
N PHE A 8 -4.88 -4.06 4.86
CA PHE A 8 -4.20 -4.54 3.66
C PHE A 8 -3.11 -3.57 3.20
N ASN A 9 -1.94 -4.09 2.90
CA ASN A 9 -0.91 -3.40 2.13
C ASN A 9 -0.41 -4.29 0.99
N GLY A 10 -0.67 -3.90 -0.24
CA GLY A 10 -0.18 -4.56 -1.45
C GLY A 10 0.71 -3.64 -2.30
N ALA A 11 1.18 -2.52 -1.75
CA ALA A 11 1.95 -1.52 -2.48
C ALA A 11 3.41 -1.92 -2.74
N GLY A 12 3.98 -2.78 -1.89
CA GLY A 12 5.39 -3.16 -1.95
C GLY A 12 5.77 -3.82 -3.27
N ALA A 13 6.85 -3.33 -3.89
CA ALA A 13 7.42 -3.83 -5.14
C ALA A 13 8.83 -4.41 -4.96
N GLY A 14 9.47 -4.14 -3.83
CA GLY A 14 10.82 -4.58 -3.48
C GLY A 14 10.93 -6.10 -3.29
N THR A 15 12.16 -6.56 -3.04
CA THR A 15 12.47 -7.97 -2.82
C THR A 15 12.19 -8.46 -1.40
N GLY A 16 12.00 -7.53 -0.45
CA GLY A 16 11.72 -7.83 0.95
C GLY A 16 10.25 -8.10 1.26
N THR A 17 9.94 -8.33 2.53
CA THR A 17 8.57 -8.46 3.05
C THR A 17 7.97 -7.08 3.25
N THR A 18 7.46 -6.49 2.16
CA THR A 18 6.93 -5.12 2.12
C THR A 18 5.40 -5.05 2.04
N ASN A 19 4.75 -6.20 1.94
CA ASN A 19 3.29 -6.32 1.91
C ASN A 19 2.79 -7.02 3.17
N LEU A 20 1.56 -6.73 3.56
CA LEU A 20 0.95 -7.36 4.74
C LEU A 20 -0.57 -7.47 4.63
N ILE A 21 -1.12 -8.41 5.41
CA ILE A 21 -2.50 -8.41 5.87
C ILE A 21 -2.46 -8.54 7.38
N ALA A 22 -3.32 -7.81 8.08
CA ALA A 22 -3.42 -7.91 9.53
C ALA A 22 -4.87 -7.78 10.02
N LEU A 23 -5.12 -8.38 11.17
CA LEU A 23 -6.30 -8.17 11.98
C LEU A 23 -5.90 -7.30 13.17
N VAL A 24 -6.58 -6.18 13.32
CA VAL A 24 -6.36 -5.23 14.41
C VAL A 24 -7.63 -5.12 15.23
N GLU A 25 -7.51 -5.25 16.54
CA GLU A 25 -8.62 -5.14 17.50
C GLU A 25 -8.21 -4.18 18.62
N ASP A 26 -8.98 -3.13 18.85
CA ASP A 26 -8.72 -2.10 19.88
C ASP A 26 -7.29 -1.53 19.82
N GLY A 27 -6.81 -1.23 18.60
CA GLY A 27 -5.47 -0.69 18.38
C GLY A 27 -4.32 -1.67 18.64
N ARG A 28 -4.59 -2.98 18.67
CA ARG A 28 -3.57 -4.04 18.80
C ARG A 28 -3.66 -5.00 17.63
N VAL A 29 -2.50 -5.42 17.13
CA VAL A 29 -2.43 -6.48 16.11
C VAL A 29 -2.76 -7.80 16.78
N VAL A 30 -3.84 -8.45 16.34
CA VAL A 30 -4.29 -9.77 16.80
C VAL A 30 -3.59 -10.87 16.02
N ALA A 31 -3.50 -10.70 14.71
CA ALA A 31 -2.80 -11.61 13.80
C ALA A 31 -2.30 -10.84 12.58
N GLU A 32 -1.15 -11.24 12.04
CA GLU A 32 -0.52 -10.58 10.89
C GLU A 32 0.21 -11.60 10.01
N LYS A 33 0.16 -11.38 8.71
CA LYS A 33 0.98 -12.09 7.72
C LYS A 33 1.73 -11.07 6.88
N LEU A 34 3.07 -11.14 6.96
CA LEU A 34 3.96 -10.40 6.09
C LEU A 34 4.17 -11.18 4.79
N LEU A 35 4.09 -10.51 3.65
CA LEU A 35 4.20 -11.10 2.32
C LEU A 35 5.35 -10.45 1.56
N THR A 36 6.08 -11.23 0.76
CA THR A 36 7.14 -10.71 -0.10
C THR A 36 6.55 -9.83 -1.20
N GLY A 37 7.30 -8.79 -1.63
CA GLY A 37 6.83 -7.84 -2.63
C GLY A 37 6.45 -8.51 -3.96
N ARG A 38 7.30 -9.41 -4.48
CA ARG A 38 7.00 -10.18 -5.70
C ARG A 38 6.17 -11.42 -5.39
N GLY A 39 5.09 -11.64 -6.18
CA GLY A 39 4.20 -12.79 -6.01
C GLY A 39 3.20 -12.67 -4.86
N ALA A 40 3.23 -11.58 -4.08
CA ALA A 40 2.28 -11.37 -2.97
C ALA A 40 0.81 -11.47 -3.41
N SER A 41 0.50 -11.10 -4.66
CA SER A 41 -0.86 -11.13 -5.20
C SER A 41 -1.53 -12.51 -5.11
N GLU A 42 -0.76 -13.59 -5.21
CA GLU A 42 -1.28 -14.97 -5.13
C GLU A 42 -1.52 -15.42 -3.70
N HIS A 43 -0.88 -14.75 -2.74
CA HIS A 43 -0.90 -15.15 -1.34
C HIS A 43 -1.90 -14.36 -0.48
N PHE A 44 -2.46 -13.25 -0.96
CA PHE A 44 -3.38 -12.43 -0.16
C PHE A 44 -4.62 -13.19 0.31
N ALA A 45 -5.31 -13.92 -0.57
CA ALA A 45 -6.53 -14.62 -0.20
C ALA A 45 -6.28 -15.81 0.76
N PRO A 46 -5.28 -16.69 0.53
CA PRO A 46 -4.91 -17.71 1.50
C PRO A 46 -4.47 -17.14 2.85
N ALA A 47 -3.68 -16.05 2.85
CA ALA A 47 -3.24 -15.40 4.08
C ALA A 47 -4.41 -14.84 4.89
N LEU A 48 -5.34 -14.15 4.23
CA LEU A 48 -6.56 -13.63 4.88
C LEU A 48 -7.34 -14.76 5.54
N ARG A 49 -7.58 -15.85 4.82
CA ARG A 49 -8.30 -17.00 5.38
C ARG A 49 -7.63 -17.53 6.64
N SER A 50 -6.32 -17.76 6.60
CA SER A 50 -5.54 -18.23 7.75
C SER A 50 -5.64 -17.26 8.93
N LEU A 51 -5.56 -15.94 8.69
CA LEU A 51 -5.66 -14.93 9.73
C LEU A 51 -7.03 -14.90 10.40
N LEU A 52 -8.11 -15.04 9.62
CA LEU A 52 -9.47 -15.07 10.17
C LEU A 52 -9.69 -16.31 11.06
N GLU A 53 -9.12 -17.45 10.66
CA GLU A 53 -9.12 -18.68 11.46
C GLU A 53 -8.29 -18.49 12.75
N GLU A 54 -7.07 -17.95 12.66
CA GLU A 54 -6.17 -17.67 13.79
C GLU A 54 -6.79 -16.65 14.77
N GLY A 55 -7.37 -15.57 14.25
CA GLY A 55 -8.03 -14.55 15.07
C GLY A 55 -9.41 -14.94 15.60
N GLN A 56 -9.94 -16.09 15.17
CA GLN A 56 -11.29 -16.57 15.51
C GLN A 56 -12.39 -15.53 15.21
N TRP A 57 -12.20 -14.74 14.14
CA TRP A 57 -13.16 -13.73 13.73
C TRP A 57 -14.30 -14.35 12.92
N THR A 58 -15.44 -14.51 13.57
CA THR A 58 -16.68 -15.00 12.96
C THR A 58 -17.68 -13.89 12.65
N ALA A 59 -17.49 -12.71 13.25
CA ALA A 59 -18.30 -11.52 12.99
C ALA A 59 -17.57 -10.55 12.05
N ALA A 60 -18.34 -9.72 11.35
CA ALA A 60 -17.81 -8.68 10.47
C ALA A 60 -16.89 -7.70 11.23
N PRO A 61 -15.82 -7.20 10.61
CA PRO A 61 -15.05 -6.07 11.14
C PRO A 61 -15.86 -4.76 11.06
N ASP A 62 -15.45 -3.77 11.84
CA ASP A 62 -16.05 -2.43 11.77
C ASP A 62 -15.58 -1.66 10.53
N ALA A 63 -14.37 -1.99 10.01
CA ALA A 63 -13.84 -1.40 8.79
C ALA A 63 -12.78 -2.29 8.12
N VAL A 64 -12.59 -2.07 6.82
CA VAL A 64 -11.44 -2.55 6.07
C VAL A 64 -10.60 -1.35 5.65
N VAL A 65 -9.33 -1.32 6.07
CA VAL A 65 -8.37 -0.27 5.74
C VAL A 65 -7.34 -0.82 4.76
N ALA A 66 -7.05 -0.08 3.69
CA ALA A 66 -6.08 -0.52 2.71
C ALA A 66 -5.18 0.60 2.21
N VAL A 67 -3.90 0.26 1.97
CA VAL A 67 -2.97 1.14 1.26
C VAL A 67 -3.36 1.16 -0.21
N ILE A 68 -3.74 2.34 -0.72
CA ILE A 68 -4.17 2.52 -2.11
C ILE A 68 -3.02 2.78 -3.10
N GLY A 69 -1.80 2.96 -2.61
CA GLY A 69 -0.60 3.26 -3.39
C GLY A 69 0.11 4.55 -2.92
N PRO A 70 1.13 4.99 -3.68
CA PRO A 70 1.64 4.38 -4.91
C PRO A 70 2.37 3.06 -4.69
N GLY A 71 2.62 2.28 -5.75
CA GLY A 71 3.39 1.05 -5.63
C GLY A 71 3.12 0.01 -6.73
N SER A 72 3.31 -1.27 -6.40
CA SER A 72 3.13 -2.41 -7.29
C SER A 72 1.73 -2.46 -7.91
N PHE A 73 1.65 -2.32 -9.22
CA PHE A 73 0.38 -2.35 -9.96
C PHE A 73 -0.44 -3.63 -9.73
N THR A 74 0.23 -4.78 -9.78
CA THR A 74 -0.43 -6.09 -9.57
C THR A 74 -0.79 -6.28 -8.09
N GLY A 75 0.12 -5.95 -7.19
CA GLY A 75 -0.09 -6.07 -5.75
C GLY A 75 -1.24 -5.20 -5.25
N LEU A 76 -1.28 -3.92 -5.67
CA LEU A 76 -2.37 -3.00 -5.33
C LEU A 76 -3.72 -3.53 -5.82
N ARG A 77 -3.82 -3.97 -7.08
CA ARG A 77 -5.08 -4.49 -7.60
C ARG A 77 -5.56 -5.72 -6.85
N ALA A 78 -4.66 -6.66 -6.56
CA ALA A 78 -5.01 -7.87 -5.83
C ALA A 78 -5.48 -7.57 -4.41
N SER A 79 -4.71 -6.76 -3.66
CA SER A 79 -5.06 -6.41 -2.28
C SER A 79 -6.34 -5.58 -2.19
N LEU A 80 -6.50 -4.56 -3.04
CA LEU A 80 -7.68 -3.69 -3.02
C LEU A 80 -8.95 -4.40 -3.50
N SER A 81 -8.85 -5.29 -4.51
CA SER A 81 -10.00 -6.09 -4.94
C SER A 81 -10.46 -7.06 -3.85
N LEU A 82 -9.51 -7.71 -3.17
CA LEU A 82 -9.82 -8.59 -2.05
C LEU A 82 -10.42 -7.80 -0.88
N ALA A 83 -9.83 -6.67 -0.51
CA ALA A 83 -10.31 -5.78 0.53
C ALA A 83 -11.74 -5.27 0.26
N ALA A 84 -12.00 -4.82 -0.97
CA ALA A 84 -13.32 -4.36 -1.39
C ALA A 84 -14.36 -5.49 -1.40
N GLY A 85 -13.97 -6.68 -1.89
CA GLY A 85 -14.83 -7.86 -1.89
C GLY A 85 -15.19 -8.33 -0.47
N LEU A 86 -14.22 -8.33 0.44
CA LEU A 86 -14.41 -8.63 1.85
C LEU A 86 -15.37 -7.65 2.51
N ALA A 87 -15.14 -6.36 2.33
CA ALA A 87 -15.98 -5.30 2.87
C ALA A 87 -17.42 -5.37 2.34
N ALA A 88 -17.59 -5.65 1.04
CA ALA A 88 -18.91 -5.86 0.44
C ALA A 88 -19.63 -7.07 1.03
N GLY A 89 -18.90 -8.20 1.21
CA GLY A 89 -19.47 -9.40 1.80
C GLY A 89 -19.91 -9.22 3.26
N TRP A 90 -19.22 -8.39 4.01
CA TRP A 90 -19.53 -8.08 5.40
C TRP A 90 -20.33 -6.80 5.60
N SER A 91 -20.64 -6.08 4.53
CA SER A 91 -21.37 -4.79 4.59
C SER A 91 -20.69 -3.78 5.52
N CYS A 92 -19.37 -3.75 5.55
CA CYS A 92 -18.60 -2.80 6.35
C CYS A 92 -17.90 -1.74 5.48
N PRO A 93 -17.58 -0.56 6.03
CA PRO A 93 -16.93 0.51 5.30
C PRO A 93 -15.49 0.16 4.91
N THR A 94 -15.02 0.82 3.84
CA THR A 94 -13.62 0.80 3.39
C THR A 94 -12.98 2.17 3.53
N ILE A 95 -11.70 2.21 3.92
CA ILE A 95 -10.90 3.43 4.03
C ILE A 95 -9.58 3.21 3.31
N GLY A 96 -9.26 4.08 2.34
CA GLY A 96 -8.00 4.06 1.62
C GLY A 96 -7.02 5.07 2.19
N VAL A 97 -5.74 4.67 2.33
CA VAL A 97 -4.65 5.56 2.76
C VAL A 97 -3.49 5.49 1.78
N THR A 98 -2.73 6.58 1.60
CA THR A 98 -1.54 6.52 0.77
C THR A 98 -0.40 5.79 1.48
N LEU A 99 0.55 5.26 0.70
CA LEU A 99 1.73 4.57 1.26
C LEU A 99 2.53 5.51 2.16
N GLY A 100 2.72 6.76 1.72
CA GLY A 100 3.46 7.77 2.49
C GLY A 100 2.74 8.16 3.76
N ALA A 101 1.42 8.32 3.75
CA ALA A 101 0.65 8.58 4.96
C ALA A 101 0.80 7.44 5.97
N ALA A 102 0.74 6.20 5.52
CA ALA A 102 0.91 5.02 6.37
C ALA A 102 2.33 4.92 6.95
N ILE A 103 3.40 5.20 6.15
CA ILE A 103 4.79 5.24 6.62
C ILE A 103 4.98 6.37 7.65
N ARG A 104 4.47 7.57 7.38
CA ARG A 104 4.52 8.68 8.35
C ARG A 104 3.85 8.33 9.68
N ALA A 105 2.70 7.69 9.62
CA ALA A 105 1.98 7.23 10.81
C ALA A 105 2.71 6.10 11.56
N THR A 106 3.38 5.18 10.84
CA THR A 106 4.24 4.15 11.43
C THR A 106 5.40 4.77 12.21
N LEU A 107 6.04 5.79 11.62
CA LEU A 107 7.18 6.48 12.19
C LEU A 107 6.81 7.50 13.28
N GLY A 108 5.54 7.89 13.39
CA GLY A 108 5.10 9.00 14.23
C GLY A 108 5.70 10.35 13.80
N ARG A 109 6.02 10.50 12.51
CA ARG A 109 6.67 11.68 11.93
C ARG A 109 5.93 12.19 10.71
N SER A 110 5.52 13.45 10.75
CA SER A 110 4.76 14.10 9.68
C SER A 110 5.62 14.68 8.55
N ASP A 111 6.93 14.85 8.76
CA ASP A 111 7.87 15.53 7.85
C ASP A 111 8.58 14.60 6.85
N VAL A 112 8.33 13.29 6.93
CA VAL A 112 9.00 12.28 6.11
C VAL A 112 8.35 12.16 4.73
N THR A 113 9.16 12.21 3.68
CA THR A 113 8.76 11.88 2.32
C THR A 113 8.93 10.38 2.07
N CYS A 114 7.87 9.72 1.61
CA CYS A 114 7.99 8.33 1.19
C CYS A 114 8.56 8.28 -0.23
N VAL A 115 9.62 7.48 -0.41
CA VAL A 115 10.23 7.17 -1.70
C VAL A 115 10.08 5.68 -1.93
N SER A 116 9.26 5.28 -2.88
CA SER A 116 9.01 3.88 -3.19
C SER A 116 9.39 3.52 -4.63
N LEU A 117 9.62 2.23 -4.85
CA LEU A 117 10.06 1.73 -6.15
C LEU A 117 8.97 1.90 -7.22
N ALA A 118 9.37 2.50 -8.33
CA ALA A 118 8.62 2.53 -9.56
C ALA A 118 9.33 1.68 -10.64
N ARG A 119 8.70 1.53 -11.80
CA ARG A 119 9.31 0.80 -12.91
C ARG A 119 10.43 1.60 -13.57
N ARG A 120 11.40 0.90 -14.20
CA ARG A 120 12.44 1.48 -15.06
C ARG A 120 13.38 2.47 -14.36
N GLY A 121 13.77 2.18 -13.13
CA GLY A 121 14.71 3.03 -12.39
C GLY A 121 14.13 4.39 -11.96
N ARG A 122 12.79 4.49 -11.94
CA ARG A 122 12.08 5.66 -11.38
C ARG A 122 11.64 5.37 -9.96
N PHE A 123 11.25 6.43 -9.28
CA PHE A 123 10.70 6.37 -7.93
C PHE A 123 9.35 7.07 -7.88
N PHE A 124 8.45 6.56 -7.07
CA PHE A 124 7.28 7.30 -6.63
C PHE A 124 7.65 8.09 -5.38
N VAL A 125 7.24 9.33 -5.34
CA VAL A 125 7.46 10.24 -4.22
C VAL A 125 6.11 10.66 -3.66
N ASP A 126 5.86 10.33 -2.40
CA ASP A 126 4.67 10.72 -1.62
C ASP A 126 5.12 11.68 -0.51
N PRO A 127 5.10 13.01 -0.78
CA PRO A 127 5.58 14.02 0.16
C PRO A 127 4.57 14.22 1.31
N PRO A 128 5.00 14.87 2.41
CA PRO A 128 4.11 15.25 3.52
C PRO A 128 2.92 16.11 3.09
N SER A 129 3.10 16.89 2.04
CA SER A 129 2.08 17.77 1.47
C SER A 129 2.21 17.83 -0.06
N GLY A 130 1.08 18.01 -0.73
CA GLY A 130 1.03 18.04 -2.19
C GLY A 130 0.75 16.67 -2.82
N PRO A 131 0.72 16.60 -4.16
CA PRO A 131 0.39 15.38 -4.88
C PRO A 131 1.54 14.37 -4.86
N VAL A 132 1.19 13.10 -4.95
CA VAL A 132 2.15 12.02 -5.25
C VAL A 132 2.58 12.13 -6.71
N PHE A 133 3.87 11.97 -6.99
CA PHE A 133 4.43 12.05 -8.33
C PHE A 133 5.50 10.98 -8.56
N ALA A 134 5.90 10.80 -9.83
CA ALA A 134 6.97 9.90 -10.22
C ALA A 134 8.15 10.71 -10.78
N ILE A 135 9.38 10.30 -10.44
CA ILE A 135 10.61 11.01 -10.76
C ILE A 135 11.70 10.02 -11.19
N SER A 136 12.64 10.46 -12.02
CA SER A 136 13.85 9.69 -12.31
C SER A 136 14.85 9.72 -11.15
N ALA A 137 15.81 8.79 -11.15
CA ALA A 137 16.86 8.80 -10.14
C ALA A 137 17.70 10.08 -10.19
N ASP A 138 18.00 10.60 -11.39
CA ASP A 138 18.82 11.79 -11.57
C ASP A 138 18.11 13.07 -11.08
N ASP A 139 16.82 13.19 -11.39
CA ASP A 139 16.02 14.35 -10.95
C ASP A 139 15.73 14.31 -9.43
N LEU A 140 15.70 13.11 -8.85
CA LEU A 140 15.49 12.92 -7.41
C LEU A 140 16.63 13.54 -6.59
N ASP A 141 17.87 13.53 -7.11
CA ASP A 141 19.04 14.14 -6.47
C ASP A 141 18.96 15.66 -6.42
N ALA A 142 18.28 16.28 -7.38
CA ALA A 142 18.06 17.71 -7.40
C ALA A 142 16.98 18.18 -6.41
N THR A 143 16.25 17.23 -5.79
CA THR A 143 15.13 17.54 -4.91
C THR A 143 15.57 17.52 -3.45
N SER A 144 15.22 18.55 -2.70
CA SER A 144 15.54 18.67 -1.27
C SER A 144 14.41 18.07 -0.43
N PHE A 145 14.75 17.10 0.46
CA PHE A 145 13.83 16.50 1.39
C PHE A 145 14.32 16.66 2.84
N SER A 146 13.42 16.81 3.79
CA SER A 146 13.76 16.85 5.22
C SER A 146 14.26 15.49 5.71
N ALA A 147 13.59 14.41 5.31
CA ALA A 147 13.96 13.02 5.50
C ALA A 147 13.17 12.14 4.55
N ILE A 148 13.72 10.98 4.21
CA ILE A 148 13.08 10.00 3.34
C ILE A 148 13.00 8.62 3.98
N ALA A 149 11.94 7.86 3.63
CA ALA A 149 11.74 6.46 4.00
C ALA A 149 11.05 5.71 2.86
N GLY A 150 10.98 4.41 2.92
CA GLY A 150 10.33 3.56 1.91
C GLY A 150 11.31 2.58 1.25
N ASP A 151 10.78 1.65 0.47
CA ASP A 151 11.57 0.59 -0.18
C ASP A 151 12.51 1.12 -1.27
N GLY A 152 12.23 2.29 -1.84
CA GLY A 152 13.11 2.97 -2.79
C GLY A 152 14.42 3.46 -2.18
N VAL A 153 14.46 3.68 -0.86
CA VAL A 153 15.67 4.15 -0.18
C VAL A 153 16.79 3.12 -0.24
N GLN A 154 16.47 1.83 -0.27
CA GLN A 154 17.43 0.73 -0.31
C GLN A 154 18.11 0.54 -1.67
N GLU A 155 17.57 1.14 -2.73
CA GLU A 155 18.12 1.02 -4.09
C GLU A 155 19.39 1.84 -4.33
N ARG A 156 19.78 2.68 -3.36
CA ARG A 156 20.95 3.55 -3.48
C ARG A 156 21.81 3.49 -2.21
N SER A 157 23.12 3.50 -2.41
CA SER A 157 24.10 3.47 -1.32
C SER A 157 24.24 4.81 -0.58
N SER A 158 23.81 5.91 -1.19
CA SER A 158 23.89 7.24 -0.59
C SER A 158 22.75 8.14 -1.03
N TRP A 159 22.32 9.03 -0.14
CA TRP A 159 21.29 10.04 -0.33
C TRP A 159 21.79 11.39 0.17
N LEU A 160 21.35 12.49 -0.47
CA LEU A 160 21.71 13.86 -0.07
C LEU A 160 20.90 14.36 1.13
N CYS A 161 19.96 13.56 1.63
CA CYS A 161 19.12 13.88 2.78
C CYS A 161 19.14 12.73 3.80
N PRO A 162 18.71 12.97 5.05
CA PRO A 162 18.58 11.90 6.05
C PRO A 162 17.64 10.78 5.59
N THR A 163 18.08 9.54 5.79
CA THR A 163 17.28 8.34 5.53
C THR A 163 16.80 7.71 6.82
N ILE A 164 15.59 7.15 6.80
CA ILE A 164 15.01 6.44 7.94
C ILE A 164 14.76 5.01 7.50
N ASP A 165 15.23 4.07 8.32
CA ASP A 165 15.03 2.63 8.05
C ASP A 165 13.57 2.23 8.33
N CYS A 166 12.74 2.43 7.34
CA CYS A 166 11.34 2.02 7.31
C CYS A 166 10.95 1.75 5.86
N VAL A 167 11.05 0.51 5.44
CA VAL A 167 10.80 0.09 4.05
C VAL A 167 9.31 -0.02 3.71
N ALA A 168 8.47 -0.27 4.70
CA ALA A 168 7.02 -0.41 4.56
C ALA A 168 6.32 -0.02 5.86
N PRO A 169 5.04 0.38 5.81
CA PRO A 169 4.27 0.66 7.00
C PRO A 169 3.92 -0.62 7.76
N ASP A 170 3.80 -0.53 9.08
CA ASP A 170 3.20 -1.56 9.91
C ASP A 170 1.66 -1.47 9.91
N ALA A 171 0.99 -2.50 10.42
CA ALA A 171 -0.46 -2.56 10.48
C ALA A 171 -1.07 -1.41 11.29
N LEU A 172 -0.45 -1.04 12.41
CA LEU A 172 -0.94 0.05 13.25
C LEU A 172 -0.73 1.43 12.61
N GLY A 173 0.35 1.62 11.86
CA GLY A 173 0.57 2.82 11.07
C GLY A 173 -0.50 3.01 10.00
N ILE A 174 -0.90 1.92 9.33
CA ILE A 174 -1.99 1.97 8.35
C ILE A 174 -3.31 2.34 9.01
N VAL A 175 -3.63 1.75 10.18
CA VAL A 175 -4.85 2.10 10.93
C VAL A 175 -4.82 3.56 11.39
N ARG A 176 -3.69 4.04 11.98
CA ARG A 176 -3.53 5.44 12.38
C ARG A 176 -3.65 6.42 11.22
N ALA A 177 -3.12 6.06 10.04
CA ALA A 177 -3.26 6.89 8.84
C ALA A 177 -4.71 7.01 8.36
N ALA A 178 -5.57 6.05 8.71
CA ALA A 178 -7.00 6.07 8.38
C ALA A 178 -7.84 6.90 9.37
N GLU A 179 -7.29 7.26 10.53
CA GLU A 179 -8.00 8.08 11.51
C GLU A 179 -8.37 9.44 10.92
N GLY A 180 -9.63 9.79 11.02
CA GLY A 180 -10.17 11.03 10.46
C GLY A 180 -10.38 11.04 8.93
N GLN A 181 -10.05 9.94 8.24
CA GLN A 181 -10.37 9.79 6.82
C GLN A 181 -11.83 9.38 6.63
N SER A 182 -12.41 9.81 5.52
CA SER A 182 -13.77 9.40 5.15
C SER A 182 -13.77 8.01 4.54
N ALA A 183 -14.78 7.22 4.89
CA ALA A 183 -15.06 5.96 4.21
C ALA A 183 -15.43 6.20 2.74
N GLY A 184 -14.95 5.32 1.85
CA GLY A 184 -15.24 5.43 0.43
C GLY A 184 -14.68 4.23 -0.36
N PRO A 185 -14.94 4.16 -1.66
CA PRO A 185 -14.45 3.07 -2.49
C PRO A 185 -12.91 3.04 -2.55
N LEU A 186 -12.34 1.84 -2.49
CA LEU A 186 -10.90 1.65 -2.63
C LEU A 186 -10.50 1.78 -4.10
N SER A 187 -9.99 2.96 -4.46
CA SER A 187 -9.46 3.23 -5.80
C SER A 187 -7.93 3.26 -5.76
N PRO A 188 -7.23 2.45 -6.59
CA PRO A 188 -5.78 2.47 -6.60
C PRO A 188 -5.25 3.82 -7.09
N LEU A 189 -4.25 4.35 -6.37
CA LEU A 189 -3.55 5.59 -6.73
C LEU A 189 -2.51 5.30 -7.82
N TYR A 190 -2.89 5.52 -9.06
CA TYR A 190 -1.98 5.42 -10.21
C TYR A 190 -1.33 6.78 -10.47
N VAL A 191 -0.01 6.84 -10.32
CA VAL A 191 0.79 8.04 -10.58
C VAL A 191 1.13 8.16 -12.07
N ASP A 192 1.55 7.03 -12.66
CA ASP A 192 1.81 6.94 -14.10
C ASP A 192 0.56 6.45 -14.85
N PRO A 193 0.30 6.96 -16.05
CA PRO A 193 -0.78 6.42 -16.88
C PRO A 193 -0.51 4.96 -17.24
N PRO A 194 -1.55 4.15 -17.44
CA PRO A 194 -1.37 2.75 -17.84
C PRO A 194 -0.64 2.67 -19.18
N GLU A 195 0.44 1.88 -19.22
CA GLU A 195 1.27 1.66 -20.42
C GLU A 195 0.63 0.69 -21.44
N ALA A 196 -0.68 0.55 -21.46
CA ALA A 196 -1.36 -0.29 -22.44
C ALA A 196 -1.15 0.29 -23.83
N LYS A 197 -0.20 -0.27 -24.59
CA LYS A 197 -0.07 0.03 -26.01
C LYS A 197 -1.22 -0.66 -26.76
N PRO A 198 -1.91 0.04 -27.66
CA PRO A 198 -2.83 -0.61 -28.57
C PRO A 198 -2.10 -1.76 -29.29
N PRO A 199 -2.75 -2.91 -29.54
CA PRO A 199 -2.12 -3.98 -30.30
C PRO A 199 -1.71 -3.45 -31.67
N ALA A 200 -0.48 -3.77 -32.11
CA ALA A 200 0.11 -3.27 -33.36
C ALA A 200 -0.74 -3.62 -34.61
N ALA A 201 -1.57 -4.65 -34.51
CA ALA A 201 -2.49 -5.12 -35.57
C ALA A 201 -3.92 -4.60 -35.42
N GLY A 202 -4.19 -3.65 -34.52
CA GLY A 202 -5.55 -3.21 -34.20
C GLY A 202 -6.31 -4.19 -33.29
N LEU A 203 -7.52 -3.83 -32.89
CA LEU A 203 -8.42 -4.72 -32.15
C LEU A 203 -8.92 -5.83 -33.10
N ARG A 204 -8.98 -7.07 -32.63
CA ARG A 204 -9.65 -8.14 -33.36
C ARG A 204 -11.10 -7.73 -33.65
N PRO A 205 -11.60 -7.94 -34.90
CA PRO A 205 -13.02 -7.75 -35.17
C PRO A 205 -13.84 -8.59 -34.19
N LEU A 206 -14.98 -8.04 -33.76
CA LEU A 206 -15.94 -8.80 -32.97
C LEU A 206 -16.37 -10.03 -33.79
N PRO A 207 -16.50 -11.21 -33.19
CA PRO A 207 -17.08 -12.36 -33.84
C PRO A 207 -18.53 -12.01 -34.25
N GLN A 208 -18.87 -12.33 -35.49
CA GLN A 208 -20.23 -12.17 -36.03
C GLN A 208 -21.18 -13.20 -35.43
#